data_f8522d8b3ce7322052f680c2010cb26a
#
_entry.id   f8522d8b3ce7322052f680c2010cb26a
#
_cell.length_a   1.000
_cell.length_b   1.000
_cell.length_c   1.000
_cell.angle_alpha   90.00
_cell.angle_beta   90.00
_cell.angle_gamma   90.00
#
_symmetry.space_group_name_H-M   'P 1'
#
loop_
_entity.id
_entity.type
_entity.pdbx_description
1 polymer ?
#
loop_
_entity_poly.entity_id
_entity_poly.type
_entity_poly.pdbx_seq_one_letter_code
_entity_poly.pdbx_strand_id
1 'polypeptide(L)'
;MYHYASIKSKLSSGGYTKNEKIFLDSEQASITASGLSKVAQASYEEIKRIQEEAHREAEAILSSTREVPFGFILSPAEMEEAYRQGGVDRKSIVDNIDEYFQPKVAKAKQLAKDFQNLEKQIKSGIQRQVDRDATLARDFKQWKKL
;
A
#
# COMPACT_ATOMS: atom_id res chain seq x y z
N MET A 1 22.12 13.40 20.64
CA MET A 1 21.36 12.19 20.25
C MET A 1 20.76 11.59 21.51
N TYR A 2 19.45 11.74 21.74
CA TYR A 2 18.77 11.11 22.88
C TYR A 2 18.62 9.63 22.56
N HIS A 3 19.22 8.78 23.38
CA HIS A 3 19.11 7.34 23.22
C HIS A 3 17.68 6.91 23.51
N TYR A 4 17.00 6.30 22.56
CA TYR A 4 15.65 5.71 22.67
C TYR A 4 15.48 4.82 23.91
N ALA A 5 16.53 4.07 24.28
CA ALA A 5 16.56 3.27 25.50
C ALA A 5 16.46 4.08 26.80
N SER A 6 17.01 5.30 26.87
CA SER A 6 16.92 6.17 28.04
C SER A 6 15.52 6.75 28.22
N ILE A 7 14.81 7.01 27.10
CA ILE A 7 13.44 7.52 27.11
C ILE A 7 12.49 6.40 27.53
N LYS A 8 12.70 5.18 27.06
CA LYS A 8 11.87 4.02 27.39
C LYS A 8 11.95 3.63 28.88
N SER A 9 13.10 3.82 29.53
CA SER A 9 13.26 3.58 30.96
C SER A 9 12.52 4.60 31.83
N LYS A 10 12.35 5.83 31.35
CA LYS A 10 11.59 6.90 32.02
C LYS A 10 10.06 6.71 31.89
N LEU A 11 9.58 5.91 30.90
CA LEU A 11 8.16 5.57 30.74
C LEU A 11 7.58 4.82 31.96
N SER A 12 8.41 4.00 32.59
CA SER A 12 8.02 3.24 33.78
C SER A 12 7.96 4.06 35.07
N SER A 13 8.58 5.27 35.09
CA SER A 13 8.71 6.12 36.27
C SER A 13 7.85 7.40 36.26
N GLY A 14 7.03 7.62 35.22
CA GLY A 14 6.04 8.71 35.18
C GLY A 14 6.58 10.14 35.05
N GLY A 15 7.86 10.34 34.78
CA GLY A 15 8.53 11.63 34.86
C GLY A 15 8.97 12.27 33.54
N TYR A 16 8.08 12.32 32.49
CA TYR A 16 8.42 13.05 31.26
C TYR A 16 8.20 14.54 31.36
N THR A 17 9.17 15.31 30.86
CA THR A 17 8.96 16.72 30.54
C THR A 17 8.00 16.85 29.34
N LYS A 18 7.34 18.01 29.23
CA LYS A 18 6.45 18.31 28.09
C LYS A 18 7.14 18.09 26.73
N ASN A 19 8.40 18.45 26.62
CA ASN A 19 9.18 18.32 25.38
C ASN A 19 9.50 16.86 25.05
N GLU A 20 9.80 16.02 26.04
CA GLU A 20 10.02 14.58 25.85
C GLU A 20 8.74 13.89 25.39
N LYS A 21 7.56 14.29 25.89
CA LYS A 21 6.26 13.79 25.44
C LYS A 21 6.02 14.15 23.95
N ILE A 22 6.23 15.41 23.57
CA ILE A 22 6.05 15.87 22.18
C ILE A 22 6.99 15.10 21.23
N PHE A 23 8.22 14.84 21.64
CA PHE A 23 9.17 14.05 20.85
C PHE A 23 8.69 12.61 20.67
N LEU A 24 8.25 11.94 21.73
CA LEU A 24 7.73 10.58 21.66
C LEU A 24 6.47 10.47 20.81
N ASP A 25 5.55 11.42 20.95
CA ASP A 25 4.32 11.48 20.15
C ASP A 25 4.64 11.67 18.66
N SER A 26 5.64 12.49 18.35
CA SER A 26 6.12 12.73 16.97
C SER A 26 6.76 11.48 16.37
N GLU A 27 7.58 10.78 17.14
CA GLU A 27 8.21 9.53 16.70
C GLU A 27 7.16 8.44 16.49
N GLN A 28 6.23 8.27 17.42
CA GLN A 28 5.12 7.33 17.30
C GLN A 28 4.24 7.65 16.08
N ALA A 29 3.95 8.91 15.82
CA ALA A 29 3.21 9.34 14.64
C ALA A 29 3.95 8.98 13.34
N SER A 30 5.27 9.18 13.30
CA SER A 30 6.10 8.81 12.16
C SER A 30 6.12 7.30 11.91
N ILE A 31 6.25 6.49 12.97
CA ILE A 31 6.22 5.02 12.88
C ILE A 31 4.86 4.54 12.39
N THR A 32 3.78 5.09 12.93
CA THR A 32 2.41 4.74 12.54
C THR A 32 2.14 5.10 11.08
N ALA A 33 2.53 6.29 10.64
CA ALA A 33 2.37 6.73 9.26
C ALA A 33 3.14 5.83 8.28
N SER A 34 4.39 5.46 8.62
CA SER A 34 5.17 4.51 7.83
C SER A 34 4.54 3.12 7.79
N GLY A 35 3.99 2.65 8.90
CA GLY A 35 3.26 1.38 8.98
C GLY A 35 2.03 1.37 8.08
N LEU A 36 1.19 2.41 8.15
CA LEU A 36 0.00 2.55 7.31
C LEU A 36 0.35 2.63 5.81
N SER A 37 1.40 3.38 5.46
CA SER A 37 1.90 3.48 4.09
C SER A 37 2.33 2.11 3.54
N LYS A 38 3.06 1.32 4.32
CA LYS A 38 3.48 -0.04 3.95
C LYS A 38 2.30 -0.99 3.79
N VAL A 39 1.33 -0.96 4.70
CA VAL A 39 0.12 -1.81 4.62
C VAL A 39 -0.71 -1.45 3.40
N ALA A 40 -0.89 -0.17 3.10
CA ALA A 40 -1.63 0.26 1.92
C ALA A 40 -0.93 -0.16 0.62
N GLN A 41 0.40 -0.05 0.56
CA GLN A 41 1.18 -0.52 -0.58
C GLN A 41 1.08 -2.05 -0.76
N ALA A 42 1.23 -2.81 0.32
CA ALA A 42 1.08 -4.27 0.30
C ALA A 42 -0.32 -4.69 -0.16
N SER A 43 -1.37 -4.00 0.29
CA SER A 43 -2.75 -4.25 -0.14
C SER A 43 -2.95 -3.98 -1.64
N TYR A 44 -2.35 -2.93 -2.17
CA TYR A 44 -2.37 -2.65 -3.61
C TYR A 44 -1.69 -3.77 -4.42
N GLU A 45 -0.51 -4.18 -4.00
CA GLU A 45 0.26 -5.25 -4.66
C GLU A 45 -0.48 -6.59 -4.61
N GLU A 46 -1.13 -6.90 -3.48
CA GLU A 46 -1.92 -8.12 -3.32
C GLU A 46 -3.15 -8.14 -4.22
N ILE A 47 -3.91 -7.04 -4.31
CA ILE A 47 -5.07 -6.95 -5.22
C ILE A 47 -4.62 -7.14 -6.68
N LYS A 48 -3.49 -6.54 -7.05
CA LYS A 48 -2.91 -6.70 -8.39
C LYS A 48 -2.49 -8.15 -8.65
N ARG A 49 -1.86 -8.80 -7.68
CA ARG A 49 -1.48 -10.22 -7.76
C ARG A 49 -2.70 -11.11 -7.96
N ILE A 50 -3.79 -10.87 -7.24
CA ILE A 50 -5.03 -11.63 -7.36
C ILE A 50 -5.64 -11.44 -8.77
N GLN A 51 -5.62 -10.24 -9.33
CA GLN A 51 -6.06 -10.01 -10.71
C GLN A 51 -5.22 -10.81 -11.72
N GLU A 52 -3.89 -10.77 -11.58
CA GLU A 52 -2.98 -11.52 -12.46
C GLU A 52 -3.17 -13.04 -12.33
N GLU A 53 -3.50 -13.54 -11.13
CA GLU A 53 -3.80 -14.93 -10.86
C GLU A 53 -5.15 -15.33 -11.50
N ALA A 54 -6.19 -14.51 -11.38
CA ALA A 54 -7.47 -14.72 -12.02
C ALA A 54 -7.31 -14.79 -13.56
N HIS A 55 -6.49 -13.96 -14.16
CA HIS A 55 -6.19 -14.05 -15.60
C HIS A 55 -5.49 -15.37 -15.95
N ARG A 56 -4.50 -15.81 -15.16
CA ARG A 56 -3.80 -17.08 -15.41
C ARG A 56 -4.73 -18.29 -15.28
N GLU A 57 -5.60 -18.30 -14.28
CA GLU A 57 -6.59 -19.35 -14.09
C GLU A 57 -7.60 -19.40 -15.24
N ALA A 58 -8.09 -18.23 -15.67
CA ALA A 58 -8.98 -18.13 -16.82
C ALA A 58 -8.33 -18.70 -18.10
N GLU A 59 -7.07 -18.35 -18.35
CA GLU A 59 -6.30 -18.89 -19.48
C GLU A 59 -6.10 -20.40 -19.37
N ALA A 60 -5.82 -20.92 -18.18
CA ALA A 60 -5.66 -22.36 -17.95
C ALA A 60 -6.99 -23.11 -18.22
N ILE A 61 -8.11 -22.57 -17.75
CA ILE A 61 -9.44 -23.14 -18.00
C ILE A 61 -9.76 -23.13 -19.50
N LEU A 62 -9.55 -22.00 -20.17
CA LEU A 62 -9.78 -21.87 -21.61
C LEU A 62 -8.89 -22.81 -22.44
N SER A 63 -7.65 -23.04 -22.01
CA SER A 63 -6.74 -23.98 -22.66
C SER A 63 -7.22 -25.42 -22.46
N SER A 64 -7.65 -25.77 -21.24
CA SER A 64 -8.14 -27.12 -20.92
C SER A 64 -9.45 -27.46 -21.65
N THR A 65 -10.33 -26.49 -21.90
CA THR A 65 -11.56 -26.71 -22.66
C THR A 65 -11.31 -27.02 -24.14
N ARG A 66 -10.17 -26.61 -24.69
CA ARG A 66 -9.73 -26.97 -26.07
C ARG A 66 -9.24 -28.40 -26.18
N GLU A 67 -8.85 -29.02 -25.07
CA GLU A 67 -8.32 -30.39 -25.03
C GLU A 67 -9.37 -31.44 -24.75
N VAL A 68 -10.64 -31.06 -24.55
CA VAL A 68 -11.72 -32.01 -24.33
C VAL A 68 -11.97 -32.81 -25.62
N PRO A 69 -11.95 -34.14 -25.58
CA PRO A 69 -12.02 -35.01 -26.78
C PRO A 69 -13.45 -35.10 -27.35
N PHE A 70 -14.04 -33.97 -27.70
CA PHE A 70 -15.24 -33.93 -28.56
C PHE A 70 -14.90 -33.98 -30.05
N GLY A 71 -13.63 -34.23 -30.39
CA GLY A 71 -13.10 -34.22 -31.73
C GLY A 71 -13.68 -35.21 -32.72
N PHE A 72 -14.66 -36.06 -32.30
CA PHE A 72 -15.44 -36.88 -33.20
C PHE A 72 -16.72 -36.20 -33.70
N ILE A 73 -17.18 -35.10 -33.09
CA ILE A 73 -18.45 -34.43 -33.38
C ILE A 73 -18.24 -33.00 -33.88
N LEU A 74 -17.28 -32.29 -33.30
CA LEU A 74 -16.96 -30.89 -33.62
C LEU A 74 -15.46 -30.73 -33.85
N SER A 75 -15.08 -29.99 -34.87
CA SER A 75 -13.71 -29.53 -35.04
C SER A 75 -13.32 -28.50 -33.96
N PRO A 76 -12.04 -28.29 -33.67
CA PRO A 76 -11.60 -27.26 -32.70
C PRO A 76 -12.16 -25.85 -32.98
N ALA A 77 -12.31 -25.50 -34.26
CA ALA A 77 -12.89 -24.23 -34.70
C ALA A 77 -14.41 -24.14 -34.41
N GLU A 78 -15.16 -25.22 -34.61
CA GLU A 78 -16.59 -25.28 -34.30
C GLU A 78 -16.83 -25.25 -32.79
N MET A 79 -15.94 -25.87 -32.00
CA MET A 79 -15.99 -25.78 -30.54
C MET A 79 -15.72 -24.36 -30.05
N GLU A 80 -14.72 -23.69 -30.60
CA GLU A 80 -14.37 -22.28 -30.22
C GLU A 80 -15.53 -21.34 -30.56
N GLU A 81 -16.21 -21.56 -31.74
CA GLU A 81 -17.39 -20.80 -32.10
C GLU A 81 -18.58 -21.08 -31.21
N ALA A 82 -18.82 -22.31 -30.81
CA ALA A 82 -19.89 -22.67 -29.87
C ALA A 82 -19.67 -22.03 -28.49
N TYR A 83 -18.45 -22.06 -27.99
CA TYR A 83 -18.08 -21.36 -26.73
C TYR A 83 -18.30 -19.86 -26.86
N ARG A 84 -17.90 -19.25 -27.96
CA ARG A 84 -18.07 -17.82 -28.24
C ARG A 84 -19.56 -17.44 -28.28
N GLN A 85 -20.39 -18.24 -28.89
CA GLN A 85 -21.84 -18.03 -28.91
C GLN A 85 -22.49 -18.19 -27.53
N GLY A 86 -21.92 -19.03 -26.67
CA GLY A 86 -22.30 -19.17 -25.27
C GLY A 86 -21.76 -18.09 -24.35
N GLY A 87 -21.04 -17.10 -24.86
CA GLY A 87 -20.41 -16.05 -24.07
C GLY A 87 -19.15 -16.51 -23.28
N VAL A 88 -18.60 -17.67 -23.62
CA VAL A 88 -17.41 -18.28 -23.00
C VAL A 88 -16.21 -18.07 -23.95
N ASP A 89 -16.05 -16.88 -24.46
CA ASP A 89 -14.87 -16.53 -25.21
C ASP A 89 -13.81 -15.85 -24.31
N ARG A 90 -12.55 -15.96 -24.74
CA ARG A 90 -11.41 -15.40 -24.00
C ARG A 90 -11.59 -13.93 -23.70
N LYS A 91 -12.06 -13.16 -24.67
CA LYS A 91 -12.21 -11.71 -24.54
C LYS A 91 -13.25 -11.37 -23.48
N SER A 92 -14.43 -11.98 -23.54
CA SER A 92 -15.50 -11.73 -22.55
C SER A 92 -15.07 -12.10 -21.14
N ILE A 93 -14.32 -13.19 -20.97
CA ILE A 93 -13.83 -13.61 -19.65
C ILE A 93 -12.79 -12.63 -19.11
N VAL A 94 -11.83 -12.22 -19.94
CA VAL A 94 -10.81 -11.24 -19.55
C VAL A 94 -11.41 -9.87 -19.28
N ASP A 95 -12.33 -9.41 -20.14
CA ASP A 95 -13.03 -8.14 -19.96
C ASP A 95 -13.81 -8.14 -18.63
N ASN A 96 -14.50 -9.21 -18.28
CA ASN A 96 -15.22 -9.35 -17.01
C ASN A 96 -14.28 -9.33 -15.79
N ILE A 97 -13.14 -10.00 -15.88
CA ILE A 97 -12.11 -9.95 -14.81
C ILE A 97 -11.61 -8.52 -14.65
N ASP A 98 -11.29 -7.84 -15.73
CA ASP A 98 -10.80 -6.48 -15.72
C ASP A 98 -11.84 -5.49 -15.19
N GLU A 99 -13.09 -5.57 -15.64
CA GLU A 99 -14.18 -4.74 -15.11
C GLU A 99 -14.38 -4.91 -13.61
N TYR A 100 -14.19 -6.12 -13.10
CA TYR A 100 -14.30 -6.39 -11.67
C TYR A 100 -13.10 -5.84 -10.87
N PHE A 101 -11.89 -6.00 -11.38
CA PHE A 101 -10.67 -5.66 -10.65
C PHE A 101 -10.18 -4.23 -10.87
N GLN A 102 -10.32 -3.63 -12.05
CA GLN A 102 -9.82 -2.30 -12.36
C GLN A 102 -10.23 -1.22 -11.34
N PRO A 103 -11.50 -1.09 -10.94
CA PRO A 103 -11.88 -0.08 -9.96
C PRO A 103 -11.26 -0.34 -8.58
N LYS A 104 -11.06 -1.61 -8.19
CA LYS A 104 -10.44 -2.00 -6.93
C LYS A 104 -8.95 -1.71 -6.92
N VAL A 105 -8.26 -2.06 -8.01
CA VAL A 105 -6.84 -1.75 -8.22
C VAL A 105 -6.61 -0.25 -8.23
N ALA A 106 -7.43 0.51 -8.95
CA ALA A 106 -7.33 1.97 -9.00
C ALA A 106 -7.53 2.61 -7.62
N LYS A 107 -8.53 2.15 -6.87
CA LYS A 107 -8.81 2.63 -5.51
C LYS A 107 -7.68 2.29 -4.54
N ALA A 108 -7.17 1.07 -4.58
CA ALA A 108 -6.06 0.63 -3.74
C ALA A 108 -4.77 1.40 -4.07
N LYS A 109 -4.48 1.64 -5.35
CA LYS A 109 -3.37 2.46 -5.81
C LYS A 109 -3.46 3.91 -5.31
N GLN A 110 -4.66 4.50 -5.39
CA GLN A 110 -4.89 5.84 -4.88
C GLN A 110 -4.69 5.90 -3.37
N LEU A 111 -5.22 4.94 -2.64
CA LEU A 111 -5.07 4.85 -1.19
C LEU A 111 -3.60 4.71 -0.78
N ALA A 112 -2.82 3.85 -1.46
CA ALA A 112 -1.39 3.71 -1.23
C ALA A 112 -0.64 5.04 -1.45
N LYS A 113 -0.97 5.77 -2.51
CA LYS A 113 -0.42 7.09 -2.80
C LYS A 113 -0.77 8.12 -1.73
N ASP A 114 -2.01 8.11 -1.25
CA ASP A 114 -2.47 9.04 -0.23
C ASP A 114 -1.77 8.80 1.11
N PHE A 115 -1.59 7.55 1.51
CA PHE A 115 -0.81 7.20 2.71
C PHE A 115 0.67 7.54 2.59
N GLN A 116 1.28 7.36 1.40
CA GLN A 116 2.66 7.81 1.16
C GLN A 116 2.81 9.33 1.27
N ASN A 117 1.83 10.08 0.76
CA ASN A 117 1.81 11.53 0.88
C ASN A 117 1.63 11.97 2.33
N LEU A 118 0.73 11.33 3.06
CA LEU A 118 0.50 11.58 4.49
C LEU A 118 1.79 11.30 5.30
N GLU A 119 2.47 10.20 5.03
CA GLU A 119 3.75 9.87 5.66
C GLU A 119 4.80 10.97 5.42
N LYS A 120 4.93 11.43 4.16
CA LYS A 120 5.84 12.53 3.82
C LYS A 120 5.49 13.84 4.54
N GLN A 121 4.20 14.16 4.63
CA GLN A 121 3.73 15.37 5.31
C GLN A 121 4.02 15.31 6.81
N ILE A 122 3.79 14.18 7.46
CA ILE A 122 4.08 13.98 8.88
C ILE A 122 5.57 14.10 9.13
N LYS A 123 6.41 13.39 8.38
CA LYS A 123 7.88 13.46 8.52
C LYS A 123 8.42 14.87 8.28
N SER A 124 7.93 15.55 7.26
CA SER A 124 8.30 16.93 6.95
C SER A 124 7.83 17.92 8.04
N GLY A 125 6.65 17.69 8.61
CA GLY A 125 6.14 18.49 9.74
C GLY A 125 7.01 18.34 10.99
N ILE A 126 7.39 17.12 11.32
CA ILE A 126 8.29 16.81 12.45
C ILE A 126 9.67 17.46 12.23
N GLN A 127 10.23 17.32 11.03
CA GLN A 127 11.53 17.91 10.72
C GLN A 127 11.52 19.44 10.85
N ARG A 128 10.48 20.09 10.33
CA ARG A 128 10.32 21.56 10.48
C ARG A 128 10.23 22.00 11.94
N GLN A 129 9.58 21.21 12.79
CA GLN A 129 9.51 21.51 14.23
C GLN A 129 10.87 21.36 14.89
N VAL A 130 11.61 20.29 14.58
CA VAL A 130 12.99 20.06 15.09
C VAL A 130 13.93 21.20 14.66
N ASP A 131 13.86 21.62 13.40
CA ASP A 131 14.70 22.71 12.88
C ASP A 131 14.37 24.05 13.55
N ARG A 132 13.08 24.31 13.80
CA ARG A 132 12.62 25.50 14.51
C ARG A 132 13.13 25.53 15.96
N ASP A 133 13.04 24.41 16.66
CA ASP A 133 13.50 24.28 18.04
C ASP A 133 15.03 24.43 18.13
N ALA A 134 15.77 23.90 17.16
CA ALA A 134 17.22 24.08 17.07
C ALA A 134 17.61 25.53 16.79
N THR A 135 16.85 26.27 16.03
CA THR A 135 17.07 27.71 15.77
C THR A 135 16.79 28.51 17.02
N LEU A 136 15.69 28.29 17.71
CA LEU A 136 15.35 28.94 18.97
C LEU A 136 16.45 28.70 20.04
N ALA A 137 16.95 27.46 20.13
CA ALA A 137 18.03 27.13 21.08
C ALA A 137 19.35 27.87 20.77
N ARG A 138 19.64 28.12 19.47
CA ARG A 138 20.80 28.94 19.07
C ARG A 138 20.62 30.41 19.43
N ASP A 139 19.46 30.98 19.19
CA ASP A 139 19.12 32.36 19.50
C ASP A 139 19.21 32.62 21.02
N PHE A 140 18.67 31.70 21.82
CA PHE A 140 18.80 31.77 23.29
C PHE A 140 20.24 31.73 23.78
N LYS A 141 21.12 30.95 23.13
CA LYS A 141 22.57 30.93 23.49
C LYS A 141 23.28 32.23 23.13
N GLN A 142 22.86 32.90 22.08
CA GLN A 142 23.40 34.21 21.71
C GLN A 142 22.93 35.28 22.70
N TRP A 143 21.67 35.25 23.11
CA TRP A 143 21.13 36.19 24.11
C TRP A 143 21.84 36.09 25.49
N LYS A 144 22.26 34.91 25.90
CA LYS A 144 23.02 34.72 27.15
C LYS A 144 24.45 35.25 27.11
N LYS A 145 24.94 35.64 25.96
CA LYS A 145 26.30 36.20 25.76
C LYS A 145 26.32 37.73 25.69
N LEU A 146 25.17 38.38 25.67
CA LEU A 146 24.96 39.81 25.80
C LEU A 146 24.70 40.22 27.24
#